data_1ce58450877a68591db84b3d496c7de2
#
_entry.id   1ce58450877a68591db84b3d496c7de2
#
_cell.length_a   1.000
_cell.length_b   1.000
_cell.length_c   1.000
_cell.angle_alpha   90.00
_cell.angle_beta   90.00
_cell.angle_gamma   90.00
#
_symmetry.space_group_name_H-M   'P 1'
#
loop_
_entity.id
_entity.type
_entity.pdbx_description
1 polymer ?
#
loop_
_entity_poly.entity_id
_entity_poly.type
_entity_poly.pdbx_seq_one_letter_code
_entity_poly.pdbx_strand_id
1 'polypeptide(L)'
;MSSAPDGEDLIPRGFHVHLDCVGYMPPVSDDHRWILDLMREAVRNSHAREVHAHVVPFDGSVSPPGFAAVVLIDESHVTAHCYSDRGLSLIHI
;
A
#
# COMPACT_ATOMS: atom_id res chain seq x y z
N MET A 1 10.71 9.01 25.28
CA MET A 1 10.75 9.47 23.92
C MET A 1 12.07 10.16 23.61
N SER A 2 12.58 9.91 22.46
CA SER A 2 13.77 10.57 21.99
C SER A 2 13.50 12.06 21.79
N SER A 3 14.38 12.89 22.22
CA SER A 3 14.32 14.30 21.87
C SER A 3 15.12 14.56 20.60
N ALA A 4 14.81 15.64 19.92
CA ALA A 4 15.56 16.09 18.77
C ALA A 4 16.38 17.30 19.21
N PRO A 5 17.50 17.10 19.88
CA PRO A 5 18.22 18.19 20.52
C PRO A 5 18.89 19.13 19.56
N ASP A 6 19.10 18.72 18.32
CA ASP A 6 19.74 19.56 17.31
C ASP A 6 19.00 19.48 15.98
N GLY A 7 19.44 20.26 15.01
CA GLY A 7 18.80 20.35 13.72
C GLY A 7 18.89 19.09 12.87
N GLU A 8 19.85 18.23 13.12
CA GLU A 8 20.01 16.99 12.37
C GLU A 8 18.84 16.05 12.58
N ASP A 9 18.34 15.96 13.83
CA ASP A 9 17.20 15.11 14.15
C ASP A 9 15.89 15.62 13.58
N LEU A 10 15.86 16.86 13.13
CA LEU A 10 14.68 17.48 12.53
C LEU A 10 14.68 17.39 11.02
N ILE A 11 15.74 16.90 10.40
CA ILE A 11 15.84 16.76 8.96
C ILE A 11 15.06 15.53 8.53
N PRO A 12 14.10 15.68 7.60
CA PRO A 12 13.38 14.52 7.09
C PRO A 12 14.33 13.50 6.45
N ARG A 13 14.12 12.24 6.78
CA ARG A 13 14.96 11.14 6.28
C ARG A 13 14.24 10.26 5.29
N GLY A 14 13.07 10.66 4.86
CA GLY A 14 12.28 9.90 3.91
C GLY A 14 11.19 10.76 3.32
N PHE A 15 10.35 10.14 2.53
CA PHE A 15 9.22 10.80 1.91
C PHE A 15 8.08 9.79 1.74
N HIS A 16 6.89 10.31 1.57
CA HIS A 16 5.70 9.52 1.30
C HIS A 16 5.25 9.76 -0.14
N VAL A 17 4.79 8.72 -0.78
CA VAL A 17 4.23 8.80 -2.12
C VAL A 17 2.77 8.37 -2.04
N HIS A 18 1.89 9.19 -2.60
CA HIS A 18 0.47 8.89 -2.72
C HIS A 18 0.10 8.85 -4.19
N LEU A 19 -0.62 7.82 -4.60
CA LEU A 19 -1.09 7.66 -5.97
C LEU A 19 -2.60 7.41 -5.93
N ASP A 20 -3.35 8.27 -6.62
CA ASP A 20 -4.78 8.10 -6.83
C ASP A 20 -4.98 7.71 -8.28
N CYS A 21 -5.41 6.49 -8.52
CA CYS A 21 -5.58 5.97 -9.87
C CYS A 21 -7.07 5.85 -10.18
N VAL A 22 -7.52 6.55 -11.21
CA VAL A 22 -8.89 6.44 -11.71
C VAL A 22 -8.88 5.62 -12.99
N GLY A 23 -10.01 5.03 -13.33
CA GLY A 23 -10.06 4.14 -14.49
C GLY A 23 -9.33 2.82 -14.27
N TYR A 24 -9.14 2.44 -13.01
CA TYR A 24 -8.48 1.20 -12.64
C TYR A 24 -9.27 0.00 -13.13
N MET A 25 -8.64 -0.83 -13.94
CA MET A 25 -9.22 -2.05 -14.48
C MET A 25 -8.23 -3.19 -14.31
N PRO A 26 -8.40 -4.01 -13.27
CA PRO A 26 -7.49 -5.12 -13.05
C PRO A 26 -7.61 -6.16 -14.18
N PRO A 27 -6.50 -6.83 -14.53
CA PRO A 27 -6.51 -7.83 -15.61
C PRO A 27 -7.17 -9.14 -15.20
N VAL A 28 -7.47 -9.33 -13.92
CA VAL A 28 -8.06 -10.56 -13.40
C VAL A 28 -9.19 -10.22 -12.44
N SER A 29 -10.13 -11.17 -12.26
CA SER A 29 -11.24 -10.97 -11.32
C SER A 29 -10.81 -11.04 -9.86
N ASP A 30 -9.71 -11.74 -9.59
CA ASP A 30 -9.15 -11.91 -8.24
C ASP A 30 -8.11 -10.81 -7.97
N ASP A 31 -8.55 -9.56 -8.07
CA ASP A 31 -7.65 -8.41 -8.08
C ASP A 31 -6.95 -8.17 -6.74
N HIS A 32 -7.54 -8.58 -5.61
CA HIS A 32 -6.90 -8.43 -4.30
C HIS A 32 -5.60 -9.22 -4.22
N ARG A 33 -5.56 -10.43 -4.77
CA ARG A 33 -4.33 -11.22 -4.85
C ARG A 33 -3.34 -10.62 -5.83
N TRP A 34 -3.84 -10.18 -6.97
CA TRP A 34 -3.01 -9.59 -8.00
C TRP A 34 -2.28 -8.34 -7.50
N ILE A 35 -2.99 -7.45 -6.82
CA ILE A 35 -2.39 -6.24 -6.23
C ILE A 35 -1.39 -6.60 -5.14
N LEU A 36 -1.74 -7.53 -4.25
CA LEU A 36 -0.85 -7.93 -3.18
C LEU A 36 0.46 -8.50 -3.74
N ASP A 37 0.37 -9.38 -4.73
CA ASP A 37 1.55 -9.97 -5.35
C ASP A 37 2.39 -8.92 -6.07
N LEU A 38 1.75 -7.95 -6.71
CA LEU A 38 2.43 -6.85 -7.36
C LEU A 38 3.21 -5.99 -6.35
N MET A 39 2.58 -5.69 -5.22
CA MET A 39 3.21 -4.93 -4.15
C MET A 39 4.41 -5.68 -3.56
N ARG A 40 4.25 -6.99 -3.35
CA ARG A 40 5.33 -7.82 -2.82
C ARG A 40 6.50 -7.92 -3.79
N GLU A 41 6.21 -8.02 -5.08
CA GLU A 41 7.24 -8.03 -6.10
C GLU A 41 8.00 -6.69 -6.15
N ALA A 42 7.28 -5.58 -6.07
CA ALA A 42 7.89 -4.27 -6.01
C ALA A 42 8.81 -4.13 -4.79
N VAL A 43 8.39 -4.63 -3.64
CA VAL A 43 9.20 -4.63 -2.43
C VAL A 43 10.48 -5.45 -2.64
N ARG A 44 10.38 -6.65 -3.20
CA ARG A 44 11.54 -7.49 -3.49
C ARG A 44 12.53 -6.78 -4.43
N ASN A 45 12.00 -6.14 -5.47
CA ASN A 45 12.84 -5.44 -6.45
C ASN A 45 13.50 -4.18 -5.89
N SER A 46 12.95 -3.62 -4.83
CA SER A 46 13.52 -2.45 -4.15
C SER A 46 14.60 -2.81 -3.13
N HIS A 47 14.89 -4.09 -2.94
CA HIS A 47 15.83 -4.61 -1.94
C HIS A 47 15.37 -4.38 -0.49
N ALA A 48 14.13 -3.99 -0.29
CA ALA A 48 13.53 -3.93 1.04
C ALA A 48 13.16 -5.34 1.50
N ARG A 49 13.12 -5.54 2.81
CA ARG A 49 12.77 -6.83 3.37
C ARG A 49 11.30 -6.83 3.79
N GLU A 50 10.54 -7.75 3.24
CA GLU A 50 9.15 -7.94 3.64
C GLU A 50 9.08 -8.55 5.04
N VAL A 51 8.27 -7.96 5.91
CA VAL A 51 8.03 -8.45 7.26
C VAL A 51 6.68 -9.14 7.33
N HIS A 52 5.67 -8.58 6.71
CA HIS A 52 4.30 -9.10 6.73
C HIS A 52 3.54 -8.59 5.54
N ALA A 53 2.64 -9.40 5.00
CA ALA A 53 1.75 -9.01 3.93
C ALA A 53 0.34 -9.50 4.26
N HIS A 54 -0.67 -8.67 3.99
CA HIS A 54 -2.04 -9.01 4.29
C HIS A 54 -3.00 -8.27 3.36
N VAL A 55 -4.11 -8.88 3.05
CA VAL A 55 -5.17 -8.27 2.26
C VAL A 55 -6.51 -8.60 2.90
N VAL A 56 -7.39 -7.59 2.95
CA VAL A 56 -8.75 -7.72 3.49
C VAL A 56 -9.73 -7.32 2.40
N PRO A 57 -10.54 -8.25 1.90
CA PRO A 57 -11.59 -7.91 0.95
C PRO A 57 -12.81 -7.33 1.65
N PHE A 58 -13.54 -6.47 0.94
CA PHE A 58 -14.80 -5.89 1.41
C PHE A 58 -15.91 -6.29 0.45
N ASP A 59 -17.03 -6.76 1.00
CA ASP A 59 -18.17 -7.26 0.23
C ASP A 59 -19.22 -6.21 -0.09
N GLY A 60 -19.05 -4.99 0.43
CA GLY A 60 -20.00 -3.91 0.22
C GLY A 60 -21.03 -3.73 1.33
N SER A 61 -20.99 -4.55 2.37
CA SER A 61 -21.98 -4.47 3.46
C SER A 61 -21.74 -3.29 4.39
N VAL A 62 -20.49 -3.02 4.71
CA VAL A 62 -20.08 -1.91 5.59
C VAL A 62 -19.30 -0.86 4.81
N SER A 63 -18.35 -1.31 4.02
CA SER A 63 -17.56 -0.47 3.13
C SER A 63 -17.93 -0.78 1.69
N PRO A 64 -17.67 0.14 0.74
CA PRO A 64 -17.86 -0.19 -0.67
C PRO A 64 -17.09 -1.45 -1.07
N PRO A 65 -17.57 -2.23 -2.04
CA PRO A 65 -16.88 -3.43 -2.47
C PRO A 65 -15.47 -3.11 -2.96
N GLY A 66 -14.51 -3.91 -2.54
CA GLY A 66 -13.12 -3.70 -2.86
C GLY A 66 -12.22 -4.44 -1.90
N PHE A 67 -11.05 -3.89 -1.63
CA PHE A 67 -10.12 -4.49 -0.67
C PHE A 67 -9.12 -3.46 -0.19
N ALA A 68 -8.48 -3.78 0.94
CA ALA A 68 -7.31 -3.09 1.45
C ALA A 68 -6.17 -4.08 1.54
N ALA A 69 -4.98 -3.68 1.09
CA ALA A 69 -3.79 -4.51 1.12
C ALA A 69 -2.65 -3.75 1.79
N VAL A 70 -1.79 -4.48 2.49
CA VAL A 70 -0.62 -3.89 3.13
C VAL A 70 0.56 -4.85 3.00
N VAL A 71 1.73 -4.30 2.73
CA VAL A 71 3.00 -5.00 2.86
C VAL A 71 3.86 -4.19 3.82
N LEU A 72 4.17 -4.78 4.95
CA LEU A 72 5.08 -4.17 5.93
C LEU A 72 6.51 -4.57 5.58
N ILE A 73 7.37 -3.60 5.58
CA ILE A 73 8.80 -3.78 5.40
C ILE A 73 9.52 -3.25 6.63
N ASP A 74 10.82 -3.51 6.75
CA ASP A 74 11.58 -3.21 7.97
C ASP A 74 11.40 -1.77 8.47
N GLU A 75 11.33 -0.81 7.57
CA GLU A 75 11.37 0.60 7.95
C GLU A 75 10.15 1.37 7.45
N SER A 76 9.22 0.72 6.76
CA SER A 76 8.11 1.40 6.14
C SER A 76 6.98 0.42 5.78
N HIS A 77 6.16 0.83 4.84
CA HIS A 77 5.04 0.02 4.38
C HIS A 77 4.62 0.44 2.98
N VAL A 78 3.89 -0.44 2.31
CA VAL A 78 3.15 -0.14 1.09
C VAL A 78 1.71 -0.52 1.35
N THR A 79 0.77 0.36 1.08
CA THR A 79 -0.67 0.08 1.26
C THR A 79 -1.43 0.41 -0.01
N ALA A 80 -2.52 -0.31 -0.24
CA ALA A 80 -3.41 -0.04 -1.36
C ALA A 80 -4.85 -0.21 -0.90
N HIS A 81 -5.73 0.68 -1.33
CA HIS A 81 -7.17 0.58 -1.17
C HIS A 81 -7.76 0.62 -2.57
N CYS A 82 -8.45 -0.44 -2.96
CA CYS A 82 -8.97 -0.56 -4.31
C CYS A 82 -10.47 -0.77 -4.26
N TYR A 83 -11.17 -0.04 -5.11
CA TYR A 83 -12.61 -0.11 -5.28
C TYR A 83 -12.87 -0.32 -6.76
N SER A 84 -12.72 -1.57 -7.20
CA SER A 84 -12.68 -1.90 -8.62
C SER A 84 -14.00 -1.63 -9.35
N ASP A 85 -15.13 -1.70 -8.65
CA ASP A 85 -16.43 -1.34 -9.21
C ASP A 85 -16.52 0.15 -9.56
N ARG A 86 -15.68 0.99 -8.96
CA ARG A 86 -15.58 2.42 -9.21
C ARG A 86 -14.35 2.78 -10.04
N GLY A 87 -13.56 1.79 -10.43
CA GLY A 87 -12.32 2.04 -11.15
C GLY A 87 -11.31 2.87 -10.36
N LEU A 88 -11.27 2.71 -9.03
CA LEU A 88 -10.45 3.54 -8.15
C LEU A 88 -9.43 2.69 -7.42
N SER A 89 -8.20 3.15 -7.40
CA SER A 89 -7.12 2.55 -6.62
C SER A 89 -6.30 3.65 -5.96
N LEU A 90 -6.13 3.55 -4.64
CA LEU A 90 -5.39 4.51 -3.82
C LEU A 90 -4.19 3.79 -3.22
N ILE A 91 -3.00 4.30 -3.53
CA ILE A 91 -1.75 3.66 -3.10
C ILE A 91 -0.94 4.64 -2.27
N HIS A 92 -0.41 4.14 -1.17
CA HIS A 92 0.47 4.89 -0.28
C HIS A 92 1.73 4.09 0.00
N ILE A 93 2.85 4.74 -0.18
CA ILE A 93 4.17 4.14 0.07
C ILE A 93 4.93 4.99 1.07
#